data_1ca8955e6847c914f71b9f5b7f9d0d9f
#
_entry.id   1ca8955e6847c914f71b9f5b7f9d0d9f
#
_cell.length_a   1.000
_cell.length_b   1.000
_cell.length_c   1.000
_cell.angle_alpha   90.00
_cell.angle_beta   90.00
_cell.angle_gamma   90.00
#
_symmetry.space_group_name_H-M   'P 1'
#
loop_
_entity.id
_entity.type
_entity.pdbx_description
1 polymer ?
#
loop_
_entity_poly.entity_id
_entity_poly.type
_entity_poly.pdbx_seq_one_letter_code
_entity_poly.pdbx_strand_id
1 'polypeptide(L)'
;MHTWRKSRIQKNKFNHKSANNAVYAACWHLHFVYQPYCYMITFPCAKINLGLNVVGVRPDGYHNIETVFFPIPLHDTLEITRMDEQFPSDNPCDLKITGRALDIREDNNLVIQAYHLLAKDFPLPRIHAHLYKKIPSQAGLGGGSSDAAFMIRLLNEQFKLNLTTADMEQYAAQLGADCAFFITAKPSFATGIGDQLVPTELPKRNLDGCYLALIKPDIAVSTKDAYAKIEVKQPAKCCRDIIGQPIETWKNELLNDFEIPVFKLYPKLKHIKEQLYQQGAAYAAMSGSGSTIYGIFKKEPQGISQLFNDCFTTVLPL
;
A
#
# COMPACT_ATOMS: atom_id res chain seq x y z
N MET A 1 -30.89 65.02 -46.46
CA MET A 1 -29.41 65.19 -46.40
C MET A 1 -28.83 63.90 -46.04
N HIS A 2 -27.88 63.43 -46.85
CA HIS A 2 -27.02 62.26 -46.75
C HIS A 2 -27.63 60.84 -46.80
N THR A 3 -27.62 60.35 -47.96
CA THR A 3 -27.81 58.98 -48.45
C THR A 3 -26.55 58.14 -48.15
N TRP A 4 -26.77 56.95 -47.64
CA TRP A 4 -25.70 55.91 -47.63
C TRP A 4 -26.09 54.77 -48.56
N ARG A 5 -25.20 54.50 -49.53
CA ARG A 5 -25.28 53.42 -50.53
C ARG A 5 -25.03 52.07 -49.89
N LYS A 6 -25.89 51.08 -50.17
CA LYS A 6 -25.64 49.67 -49.91
C LYS A 6 -24.73 49.09 -51.02
N SER A 7 -23.57 48.65 -50.64
CA SER A 7 -22.71 47.83 -51.50
C SER A 7 -23.06 46.35 -51.28
N ARG A 8 -23.32 45.63 -52.38
CA ARG A 8 -23.52 44.18 -52.40
C ARG A 8 -22.24 43.47 -52.18
N ILE A 9 -22.18 42.58 -51.18
CA ILE A 9 -21.12 41.58 -51.04
C ILE A 9 -21.61 40.27 -51.65
N GLN A 10 -20.97 39.85 -52.68
CA GLN A 10 -21.14 38.51 -53.32
C GLN A 10 -20.71 37.44 -52.34
N LYS A 11 -21.57 36.47 -52.01
CA LYS A 11 -21.28 35.27 -51.28
C LYS A 11 -20.57 34.26 -52.21
N ASN A 12 -19.28 34.13 -52.14
CA ASN A 12 -18.57 33.00 -52.68
C ASN A 12 -18.88 31.77 -51.80
N LYS A 13 -19.59 30.80 -52.37
CA LYS A 13 -19.76 29.47 -51.79
C LYS A 13 -18.43 28.71 -51.93
N PHE A 14 -17.64 28.70 -50.89
CA PHE A 14 -16.53 27.75 -50.77
C PHE A 14 -17.08 26.38 -50.43
N ASN A 15 -16.70 25.41 -51.24
CA ASN A 15 -17.15 24.02 -51.15
C ASN A 15 -16.40 23.32 -50.01
N HIS A 16 -16.97 23.27 -48.80
CA HIS A 16 -16.41 22.74 -47.56
C HIS A 16 -16.28 21.18 -47.52
N LYS A 17 -16.56 20.47 -48.65
CA LYS A 17 -16.53 19.00 -48.61
C LYS A 17 -15.17 18.37 -48.97
N SER A 18 -14.22 19.09 -49.53
CA SER A 18 -12.91 18.50 -49.88
C SER A 18 -11.79 18.73 -48.84
N ALA A 19 -11.95 19.79 -48.01
CA ALA A 19 -10.93 20.10 -46.98
C ALA A 19 -11.01 19.18 -45.74
N ASN A 20 -12.24 18.74 -45.35
CA ASN A 20 -12.43 17.91 -44.19
C ASN A 20 -11.86 16.46 -44.34
N ASN A 21 -11.92 15.93 -45.57
CA ASN A 21 -11.37 14.56 -45.82
C ASN A 21 -9.84 14.49 -45.75
N ALA A 22 -9.15 15.57 -46.11
CA ALA A 22 -7.69 15.61 -46.02
C ALA A 22 -7.21 15.80 -44.56
N VAL A 23 -7.92 16.58 -43.77
CA VAL A 23 -7.61 16.77 -42.33
C VAL A 23 -7.92 15.51 -41.53
N TYR A 24 -9.02 14.80 -41.83
CA TYR A 24 -9.32 13.51 -41.17
C TYR A 24 -8.37 12.40 -41.61
N ALA A 25 -7.94 12.35 -42.85
CA ALA A 25 -6.93 11.40 -43.32
C ALA A 25 -5.55 11.66 -42.68
N ALA A 26 -5.16 12.93 -42.50
CA ALA A 26 -3.93 13.29 -41.79
C ALA A 26 -4.00 12.96 -40.29
N CYS A 27 -5.17 13.14 -39.65
CA CYS A 27 -5.37 12.70 -38.25
C CYS A 27 -5.32 11.18 -38.09
N TRP A 28 -5.81 10.40 -39.04
CA TRP A 28 -5.75 8.95 -38.98
C TRP A 28 -4.32 8.42 -39.16
N HIS A 29 -3.47 9.05 -39.99
CA HIS A 29 -2.08 8.70 -40.12
C HIS A 29 -1.23 9.13 -38.91
N LEU A 30 -1.57 10.22 -38.24
CA LEU A 30 -0.93 10.64 -36.98
C LEU A 30 -1.32 9.76 -35.79
N HIS A 31 -2.51 9.13 -35.81
CA HIS A 31 -2.93 8.19 -34.76
C HIS A 31 -2.19 6.85 -34.81
N PHE A 32 -1.58 6.47 -35.94
CA PHE A 32 -0.77 5.26 -36.04
C PHE A 32 0.70 5.44 -35.60
N VAL A 33 1.15 6.69 -35.44
CA VAL A 33 2.54 7.01 -35.04
C VAL A 33 2.63 7.46 -33.57
N TYR A 34 1.52 7.86 -32.96
CA TYR A 34 1.42 8.22 -31.54
C TYR A 34 0.53 7.21 -30.83
N GLN A 35 1.07 6.03 -30.49
CA GLN A 35 0.54 5.34 -29.31
C GLN A 35 0.89 6.23 -28.12
N PRO A 36 -0.09 6.88 -27.46
CA PRO A 36 0.21 7.61 -26.25
C PRO A 36 0.81 6.60 -25.28
N TYR A 37 2.00 6.86 -24.76
CA TYR A 37 2.54 6.11 -23.65
C TYR A 37 1.47 6.10 -22.55
N CYS A 38 0.75 4.99 -22.44
CA CYS A 38 -0.31 4.88 -21.45
C CYS A 38 0.38 4.71 -20.10
N TYR A 39 0.56 5.81 -19.40
CA TYR A 39 1.04 5.80 -18.03
C TYR A 39 -0.04 5.21 -17.15
N MET A 40 0.30 4.20 -16.35
CA MET A 40 -0.58 3.74 -15.29
C MET A 40 0.06 4.01 -13.95
N ILE A 41 -0.72 4.64 -13.08
CA ILE A 41 -0.31 5.03 -11.73
C ILE A 41 -1.25 4.38 -10.73
N THR A 42 -0.68 3.85 -9.65
CA THR A 42 -1.44 3.32 -8.52
C THR A 42 -0.83 3.79 -7.19
N PHE A 43 -1.59 3.62 -6.10
CA PHE A 43 -1.22 4.11 -4.78
C PHE A 43 -1.21 2.95 -3.77
N PRO A 44 -0.09 2.19 -3.69
CA PRO A 44 0.06 1.13 -2.70
C PRO A 44 -0.15 1.66 -1.29
N CYS A 45 -1.14 1.14 -0.57
CA CYS A 45 -1.47 1.58 0.78
C CYS A 45 -0.66 0.80 1.83
N ALA A 46 -0.43 1.42 2.98
CA ALA A 46 0.07 0.72 4.16
C ALA A 46 -1.06 -0.05 4.87
N LYS A 47 -0.69 -0.89 5.83
CA LYS A 47 -1.61 -1.54 6.78
C LYS A 47 -1.11 -1.39 8.21
N ILE A 48 -2.01 -1.55 9.16
CA ILE A 48 -1.71 -1.84 10.56
C ILE A 48 -2.31 -3.19 10.95
N ASN A 49 -1.84 -3.74 12.07
CA ASN A 49 -2.43 -4.91 12.70
C ASN A 49 -3.33 -4.43 13.86
N LEU A 50 -4.61 -4.75 13.83
CA LEU A 50 -5.53 -4.58 14.97
C LEU A 50 -5.54 -5.89 15.77
N GLY A 51 -4.71 -5.93 16.82
CA GLY A 51 -4.34 -7.15 17.53
C GLY A 51 -3.41 -8.05 16.69
N LEU A 52 -2.59 -8.82 17.37
CA LEU A 52 -1.78 -9.88 16.78
C LEU A 52 -1.45 -10.90 17.86
N ASN A 53 -1.99 -12.10 17.71
CA ASN A 53 -1.73 -13.21 18.62
C ASN A 53 -0.93 -14.30 17.91
N VAL A 54 0.06 -14.86 18.60
CA VAL A 54 0.82 -16.02 18.13
C VAL A 54 0.27 -17.25 18.80
N VAL A 55 -0.52 -18.02 18.03
CA VAL A 55 -1.39 -19.09 18.56
C VAL A 55 -0.83 -20.50 18.40
N GLY A 56 0.31 -20.66 17.73
CA GLY A 56 0.94 -21.98 17.57
C GLY A 56 2.29 -21.93 16.87
N VAL A 57 3.07 -23.00 17.06
CA VAL A 57 4.30 -23.26 16.32
C VAL A 57 4.04 -24.40 15.34
N ARG A 58 4.44 -24.22 14.08
CA ARG A 58 4.26 -25.22 13.01
C ARG A 58 5.49 -26.15 12.93
N PRO A 59 5.32 -27.35 12.37
CA PRO A 59 6.43 -28.29 12.17
C PRO A 59 7.55 -27.72 11.26
N ASP A 60 7.21 -26.78 10.36
CA ASP A 60 8.15 -26.10 9.46
C ASP A 60 8.92 -24.96 10.14
N GLY A 61 8.70 -24.72 11.44
CA GLY A 61 9.33 -23.67 12.23
C GLY A 61 8.67 -22.30 12.13
N TYR A 62 7.64 -22.14 11.28
CA TYR A 62 6.82 -20.93 11.26
C TYR A 62 5.82 -20.92 12.43
N HIS A 63 5.20 -19.77 12.65
CA HIS A 63 4.20 -19.60 13.69
C HIS A 63 2.83 -19.33 13.08
N ASN A 64 1.81 -19.96 13.65
CA ASN A 64 0.44 -19.58 13.37
C ASN A 64 0.09 -18.30 14.13
N ILE A 65 -0.50 -17.36 13.42
CA ILE A 65 -0.95 -16.08 13.99
C ILE A 65 -2.45 -15.89 13.78
N GLU A 66 -3.02 -15.01 14.59
CA GLU A 66 -4.34 -14.40 14.40
C GLU A 66 -4.19 -12.89 14.47
N THR A 67 -4.63 -12.19 13.45
CA THR A 67 -4.59 -10.72 13.40
C THR A 67 -5.69 -10.18 12.50
N VAL A 68 -6.03 -8.91 12.67
CA VAL A 68 -6.83 -8.19 11.67
C VAL A 68 -5.93 -7.20 10.94
N PHE A 69 -5.73 -7.42 9.66
CA PHE A 69 -5.10 -6.43 8.79
C PHE A 69 -6.08 -5.33 8.46
N PHE A 70 -5.67 -4.11 8.69
CA PHE A 70 -6.45 -2.92 8.40
C PHE A 70 -5.66 -1.96 7.50
N PRO A 71 -6.13 -1.71 6.26
CA PRO A 71 -5.47 -0.78 5.34
C PRO A 71 -5.64 0.65 5.85
N ILE A 72 -4.61 1.47 5.69
CA ILE A 72 -4.61 2.86 6.19
C ILE A 72 -4.26 3.83 5.05
N PRO A 73 -4.71 5.10 5.11
CA PRO A 73 -4.53 6.07 4.04
C PRO A 73 -3.12 6.70 4.03
N LEU A 74 -2.09 5.87 4.16
CA LEU A 74 -0.69 6.20 3.91
C LEU A 74 -0.25 5.39 2.67
N HIS A 75 0.18 6.07 1.62
CA HIS A 75 0.41 5.44 0.33
C HIS A 75 1.81 5.75 -0.21
N ASP A 76 2.42 4.78 -0.86
CA ASP A 76 3.45 4.98 -1.86
C ASP A 76 2.80 5.35 -3.21
N THR A 77 3.60 5.64 -4.21
CA THR A 77 3.10 5.82 -5.59
C THR A 77 3.92 4.93 -6.50
N LEU A 78 3.25 4.10 -7.27
CA LEU A 78 3.87 3.21 -8.25
C LEU A 78 3.33 3.53 -9.64
N GLU A 79 4.23 3.81 -10.56
CA GLU A 79 3.95 4.10 -11.97
C GLU A 79 4.69 3.10 -12.85
N ILE A 80 4.04 2.65 -13.91
CA ILE A 80 4.69 1.85 -14.96
C ILE A 80 4.42 2.44 -16.34
N THR A 81 5.41 2.31 -17.21
CA THR A 81 5.29 2.63 -18.63
C THR A 81 5.97 1.54 -19.46
N ARG A 82 5.46 1.30 -20.67
CA ARG A 82 6.14 0.42 -21.60
C ARG A 82 7.47 1.04 -22.00
N MET A 83 8.55 0.26 -21.95
CA MET A 83 9.88 0.70 -22.38
C MET A 83 9.94 0.70 -23.90
N ASP A 84 10.62 1.70 -24.47
CA ASP A 84 10.95 1.72 -25.88
C ASP A 84 11.88 0.54 -26.21
N GLU A 85 11.69 -0.10 -27.37
CA GLU A 85 12.50 -1.23 -27.82
C GLU A 85 13.98 -0.86 -28.01
N GLN A 86 14.25 0.40 -28.35
CA GLN A 86 15.60 0.94 -28.56
C GLN A 86 16.27 1.41 -27.24
N PHE A 87 15.56 1.39 -26.13
CA PHE A 87 16.14 1.83 -24.86
C PHE A 87 17.28 0.88 -24.43
N PRO A 88 18.48 1.41 -24.13
CA PRO A 88 19.70 0.60 -23.93
C PRO A 88 19.77 0.02 -22.49
N SER A 89 18.77 -0.74 -22.07
CA SER A 89 18.80 -1.47 -20.81
C SER A 89 18.60 -2.95 -21.07
N ASP A 90 19.40 -3.79 -20.43
CA ASP A 90 19.23 -5.25 -20.46
C ASP A 90 18.17 -5.73 -19.44
N ASN A 91 17.78 -4.87 -18.50
CA ASN A 91 16.77 -5.18 -17.49
C ASN A 91 15.37 -5.07 -18.11
N PRO A 92 14.56 -6.13 -18.04
CA PRO A 92 13.18 -6.08 -18.56
C PRO A 92 12.24 -5.24 -17.70
N CYS A 93 12.60 -5.00 -16.44
CA CYS A 93 11.91 -4.09 -15.51
C CYS A 93 12.95 -3.12 -14.92
N ASP A 94 13.05 -1.92 -15.49
CA ASP A 94 13.95 -0.87 -15.04
C ASP A 94 13.26 -0.03 -13.96
N LEU A 95 13.63 -0.26 -12.69
CA LEU A 95 12.99 0.35 -11.53
C LEU A 95 13.78 1.54 -11.01
N LYS A 96 13.16 2.71 -11.01
CA LYS A 96 13.65 3.90 -10.32
C LYS A 96 12.92 4.09 -9.00
N ILE A 97 13.66 4.26 -7.92
CA ILE A 97 13.10 4.54 -6.59
C ILE A 97 13.45 5.96 -6.18
N THR A 98 12.45 6.68 -5.67
CA THR A 98 12.60 8.04 -5.12
C THR A 98 11.83 8.18 -3.80
N GLY A 99 11.98 9.32 -3.11
CA GLY A 99 11.36 9.54 -1.81
C GLY A 99 12.24 9.03 -0.67
N ARG A 100 11.69 8.20 0.21
CA ARG A 100 12.46 7.64 1.34
C ARG A 100 13.47 6.60 0.84
N ALA A 101 14.69 6.70 1.34
CA ALA A 101 15.72 5.73 1.03
C ALA A 101 15.30 4.32 1.45
N LEU A 102 15.56 3.36 0.59
CA LEU A 102 15.46 1.93 0.89
C LEU A 102 16.88 1.37 1.02
N ASP A 103 17.14 0.68 2.10
CA ASP A 103 18.38 -0.09 2.27
C ASP A 103 18.17 -1.53 1.76
N ILE A 104 17.84 -1.63 0.47
CA ILE A 104 17.57 -2.92 -0.21
C ILE A 104 18.28 -2.88 -1.56
N ARG A 105 19.00 -3.95 -1.89
CA ARG A 105 19.56 -4.13 -3.24
C ARG A 105 18.41 -4.20 -4.25
N GLU A 106 18.62 -3.63 -5.40
CA GLU A 106 17.60 -3.51 -6.46
C GLU A 106 16.99 -4.86 -6.83
N ASP A 107 17.81 -5.89 -7.02
CA ASP A 107 17.39 -7.26 -7.36
C ASP A 107 16.47 -7.90 -6.29
N ASN A 108 16.56 -7.45 -5.04
CA ASN A 108 15.74 -7.94 -3.93
C ASN A 108 14.44 -7.13 -3.76
N ASN A 109 14.18 -6.16 -4.63
CA ASN A 109 12.95 -5.38 -4.55
C ASN A 109 11.74 -6.21 -5.00
N LEU A 110 10.72 -6.28 -4.16
CA LEU A 110 9.53 -7.08 -4.42
C LEU A 110 8.73 -6.61 -5.66
N VAL A 111 8.87 -5.34 -6.07
CA VAL A 111 8.27 -4.83 -7.32
C VAL A 111 8.90 -5.51 -8.53
N ILE A 112 10.23 -5.63 -8.54
CA ILE A 112 10.96 -6.34 -9.61
C ILE A 112 10.62 -7.83 -9.58
N GLN A 113 10.59 -8.43 -8.39
CA GLN A 113 10.22 -9.85 -8.25
C GLN A 113 8.79 -10.13 -8.72
N ALA A 114 7.85 -9.21 -8.48
CA ALA A 114 6.47 -9.30 -8.98
C ALA A 114 6.41 -9.31 -10.51
N TYR A 115 7.18 -8.42 -11.15
CA TYR A 115 7.31 -8.42 -12.62
C TYR A 115 7.85 -9.76 -13.13
N HIS A 116 8.99 -10.20 -12.60
CA HIS A 116 9.63 -11.45 -13.03
C HIS A 116 8.76 -12.67 -12.78
N LEU A 117 7.98 -12.67 -11.70
CA LEU A 117 7.07 -13.76 -11.38
C LEU A 117 5.99 -13.92 -12.46
N LEU A 118 5.35 -12.81 -12.85
CA LEU A 118 4.33 -12.82 -13.91
C LEU A 118 4.94 -13.05 -15.30
N ALA A 119 6.17 -12.58 -15.55
CA ALA A 119 6.85 -12.76 -16.82
C ALA A 119 7.20 -14.24 -17.14
N LYS A 120 7.14 -15.15 -16.16
CA LYS A 120 7.29 -16.58 -16.39
C LYS A 120 6.11 -17.19 -17.16
N ASP A 121 4.90 -16.66 -16.90
CA ASP A 121 3.66 -17.23 -17.40
C ASP A 121 3.03 -16.35 -18.50
N PHE A 122 3.43 -15.08 -18.60
CA PHE A 122 2.87 -14.12 -19.55
C PHE A 122 3.96 -13.40 -20.33
N PRO A 123 3.75 -13.15 -21.65
CA PRO A 123 4.70 -12.41 -22.49
C PRO A 123 4.64 -10.91 -22.18
N LEU A 124 5.22 -10.52 -21.05
CA LEU A 124 5.27 -9.12 -20.64
C LEU A 124 6.29 -8.34 -21.45
N PRO A 125 5.97 -7.12 -21.93
CA PRO A 125 6.95 -6.25 -22.56
C PRO A 125 7.90 -5.69 -21.50
N ARG A 126 9.04 -5.18 -21.94
CA ARG A 126 9.94 -4.40 -21.09
C ARG A 126 9.25 -3.14 -20.60
N ILE A 127 9.50 -2.78 -19.33
CA ILE A 127 8.86 -1.63 -18.68
C ILE A 127 9.85 -0.77 -17.91
N HIS A 128 9.57 0.53 -17.84
CA HIS A 128 10.06 1.40 -16.79
C HIS A 128 9.06 1.39 -15.64
N ALA A 129 9.54 1.26 -14.42
CA ALA A 129 8.77 1.41 -13.20
C ALA A 129 9.36 2.55 -12.36
N HIS A 130 8.50 3.38 -11.79
CA HIS A 130 8.91 4.41 -10.84
C HIS A 130 8.14 4.23 -9.54
N LEU A 131 8.88 4.03 -8.45
CA LEU A 131 8.34 3.87 -7.10
C LEU A 131 8.75 5.06 -6.24
N TYR A 132 7.77 5.90 -5.88
CA TYR A 132 7.97 6.96 -4.89
C TYR A 132 7.59 6.45 -3.51
N LYS A 133 8.60 6.31 -2.62
CA LYS A 133 8.43 5.78 -1.26
C LYS A 133 8.09 6.87 -0.25
N LYS A 134 6.95 6.69 0.40
CA LYS A 134 6.49 7.48 1.55
C LYS A 134 6.31 6.61 2.80
N ILE A 135 5.92 5.34 2.62
CA ILE A 135 5.78 4.36 3.69
C ILE A 135 7.18 3.96 4.19
N PRO A 136 7.49 4.11 5.49
CA PRO A 136 8.77 3.70 6.04
C PRO A 136 9.01 2.19 5.85
N SER A 137 10.25 1.82 5.54
CA SER A 137 10.69 0.42 5.49
C SER A 137 10.88 -0.16 6.90
N GLN A 138 10.83 -1.49 7.04
CA GLN A 138 11.03 -2.22 8.31
C GLN A 138 10.19 -1.63 9.46
N ALA A 139 8.93 -1.31 9.15
CA ALA A 139 8.04 -0.55 10.03
C ALA A 139 6.85 -1.35 10.54
N GLY A 140 6.65 -2.60 10.12
CA GLY A 140 5.43 -3.35 10.40
C GLY A 140 4.20 -2.88 9.60
N LEU A 141 4.39 -2.00 8.61
CA LEU A 141 3.33 -1.37 7.82
C LEU A 141 3.05 -2.04 6.47
N GLY A 142 3.80 -3.07 6.10
CA GLY A 142 3.59 -3.85 4.88
C GLY A 142 3.92 -3.12 3.57
N GLY A 143 4.69 -2.02 3.59
CA GLY A 143 4.92 -1.18 2.41
C GLY A 143 5.47 -1.94 1.20
N GLY A 144 6.53 -2.74 1.37
CA GLY A 144 7.12 -3.52 0.27
C GLY A 144 6.17 -4.59 -0.29
N SER A 145 5.40 -5.25 0.59
CA SER A 145 4.38 -6.24 0.18
C SER A 145 3.23 -5.57 -0.59
N SER A 146 2.86 -4.35 -0.17
CA SER A 146 1.89 -3.53 -0.87
C SER A 146 2.38 -3.14 -2.26
N ASP A 147 3.62 -2.64 -2.37
CA ASP A 147 4.22 -2.26 -3.65
C ASP A 147 4.18 -3.44 -4.64
N ALA A 148 4.55 -4.65 -4.18
CA ALA A 148 4.54 -5.87 -4.99
C ALA A 148 3.12 -6.27 -5.45
N ALA A 149 2.15 -6.28 -4.54
CA ALA A 149 0.78 -6.62 -4.86
C ALA A 149 0.16 -5.62 -5.85
N PHE A 150 0.43 -4.34 -5.67
CA PHE A 150 -0.03 -3.30 -6.59
C PHE A 150 0.70 -3.37 -7.94
N MET A 151 1.95 -3.84 -7.98
CA MET A 151 2.64 -4.14 -9.24
C MET A 151 1.93 -5.25 -10.02
N ILE A 152 1.54 -6.35 -9.35
CA ILE A 152 0.75 -7.44 -9.97
C ILE A 152 -0.56 -6.87 -10.55
N ARG A 153 -1.29 -6.04 -9.80
CA ARG A 153 -2.53 -5.41 -10.25
C ARG A 153 -2.31 -4.51 -11.46
N LEU A 154 -1.26 -3.66 -11.42
CA LEU A 154 -0.90 -2.78 -12.54
C LEU A 154 -0.58 -3.55 -13.81
N LEU A 155 0.23 -4.61 -13.71
CA LEU A 155 0.59 -5.45 -14.86
C LEU A 155 -0.64 -6.16 -15.43
N ASN A 156 -1.52 -6.69 -14.56
CA ASN A 156 -2.77 -7.30 -14.98
C ASN A 156 -3.66 -6.32 -15.76
N GLU A 157 -3.83 -5.10 -15.25
CA GLU A 157 -4.67 -4.08 -15.86
C GLU A 157 -4.05 -3.54 -17.15
N GLN A 158 -2.77 -3.14 -17.13
CA GLN A 158 -2.06 -2.52 -18.25
C GLN A 158 -1.94 -3.47 -19.45
N PHE A 159 -1.62 -4.75 -19.19
CA PHE A 159 -1.37 -5.73 -20.24
C PHE A 159 -2.52 -6.72 -20.45
N LYS A 160 -3.66 -6.49 -19.77
CA LYS A 160 -4.91 -7.28 -19.91
C LYS A 160 -4.66 -8.78 -19.76
N LEU A 161 -3.95 -9.15 -18.68
CA LEU A 161 -3.60 -10.55 -18.43
C LEU A 161 -4.82 -11.40 -18.06
N ASN A 162 -5.97 -10.76 -17.75
CA ASN A 162 -7.23 -11.39 -17.37
C ASN A 162 -7.13 -12.28 -16.11
N LEU A 163 -6.20 -11.94 -15.20
CA LEU A 163 -6.11 -12.60 -13.91
C LEU A 163 -7.30 -12.21 -13.03
N THR A 164 -7.92 -13.20 -12.42
CA THR A 164 -8.93 -12.98 -11.37
C THR A 164 -8.27 -12.49 -10.08
N THR A 165 -9.07 -12.01 -9.12
CA THR A 165 -8.57 -11.68 -7.78
C THR A 165 -7.86 -12.86 -7.13
N ALA A 166 -8.43 -14.06 -7.23
CA ALA A 166 -7.85 -15.27 -6.68
C ALA A 166 -6.50 -15.64 -7.34
N ASP A 167 -6.38 -15.48 -8.65
CA ASP A 167 -5.10 -15.71 -9.35
C ASP A 167 -4.04 -14.71 -8.88
N MET A 168 -4.38 -13.42 -8.78
CA MET A 168 -3.46 -12.39 -8.28
C MET A 168 -3.04 -12.65 -6.83
N GLU A 169 -3.94 -13.11 -5.96
CA GLU A 169 -3.64 -13.50 -4.58
C GLU A 169 -2.68 -14.68 -4.53
N GLN A 170 -2.82 -15.67 -5.43
CA GLN A 170 -1.91 -16.81 -5.53
C GLN A 170 -0.49 -16.37 -5.97
N TYR A 171 -0.38 -15.46 -6.94
CA TYR A 171 0.91 -14.88 -7.32
C TYR A 171 1.51 -14.07 -6.16
N ALA A 172 0.72 -13.22 -5.52
CA ALA A 172 1.18 -12.38 -4.42
C ALA A 172 1.69 -13.21 -3.23
N ALA A 173 1.03 -14.31 -2.88
CA ALA A 173 1.43 -15.20 -1.79
C ALA A 173 2.83 -15.81 -1.99
N GLN A 174 3.30 -15.95 -3.23
CA GLN A 174 4.66 -16.45 -3.54
C GLN A 174 5.74 -15.40 -3.23
N LEU A 175 5.38 -14.12 -3.16
CA LEU A 175 6.31 -13.01 -2.87
C LEU A 175 6.44 -12.73 -1.37
N GLY A 176 5.41 -13.02 -0.59
CA GLY A 176 5.43 -12.85 0.86
C GLY A 176 4.05 -12.99 1.50
N ALA A 177 4.03 -13.31 2.79
CA ALA A 177 2.80 -13.61 3.54
C ALA A 177 1.78 -12.46 3.51
N ASP A 178 2.24 -11.21 3.64
CA ASP A 178 1.35 -10.04 3.64
C ASP A 178 0.92 -9.61 2.23
N CYS A 179 1.55 -10.13 1.13
CA CYS A 179 1.30 -9.61 -0.22
C CYS A 179 -0.12 -9.89 -0.70
N ALA A 180 -0.66 -11.08 -0.41
CA ALA A 180 -2.01 -11.45 -0.84
C ALA A 180 -3.08 -10.49 -0.29
N PHE A 181 -2.92 -10.00 0.95
CA PHE A 181 -3.81 -9.02 1.56
C PHE A 181 -3.97 -7.75 0.71
N PHE A 182 -2.87 -7.27 0.11
CA PHE A 182 -2.87 -6.02 -0.65
C PHE A 182 -3.49 -6.12 -2.05
N ILE A 183 -3.81 -7.32 -2.52
CA ILE A 183 -4.54 -7.48 -3.78
C ILE A 183 -5.93 -6.85 -3.68
N THR A 184 -6.64 -7.07 -2.58
CA THR A 184 -7.93 -6.42 -2.31
C THR A 184 -7.81 -5.19 -1.42
N ALA A 185 -6.82 -5.14 -0.54
CA ALA A 185 -6.57 -4.09 0.44
C ALA A 185 -7.84 -3.73 1.24
N LYS A 186 -8.57 -4.74 1.70
CA LYS A 186 -9.77 -4.61 2.53
C LYS A 186 -9.51 -5.17 3.93
N PRO A 187 -10.16 -4.64 4.98
CA PRO A 187 -10.02 -5.20 6.31
C PRO A 187 -10.26 -6.71 6.29
N SER A 188 -9.32 -7.48 6.81
CA SER A 188 -9.35 -8.94 6.74
C SER A 188 -8.80 -9.56 8.01
N PHE A 189 -9.51 -10.56 8.54
CA PHE A 189 -8.98 -11.44 9.57
C PHE A 189 -8.03 -12.43 8.92
N ALA A 190 -6.80 -12.47 9.40
CA ALA A 190 -5.73 -13.29 8.86
C ALA A 190 -5.34 -14.37 9.87
N THR A 191 -5.19 -15.59 9.38
CA THR A 191 -4.72 -16.77 10.11
C THR A 191 -3.59 -17.48 9.36
N GLY A 192 -3.14 -18.64 9.84
CA GLY A 192 -1.96 -19.30 9.29
C GLY A 192 -0.70 -18.50 9.60
N ILE A 193 0.16 -18.28 8.62
CA ILE A 193 1.31 -17.37 8.74
C ILE A 193 0.96 -15.90 8.41
N GLY A 194 -0.34 -15.60 8.29
CA GLY A 194 -0.89 -14.32 7.80
C GLY A 194 -1.43 -14.41 6.38
N ASP A 195 -1.46 -15.60 5.81
CA ASP A 195 -1.77 -15.91 4.40
C ASP A 195 -3.23 -16.38 4.18
N GLN A 196 -3.92 -16.81 5.22
CA GLN A 196 -5.33 -17.22 5.15
C GLN A 196 -6.21 -16.02 5.52
N LEU A 197 -6.82 -15.40 4.53
CA LEU A 197 -7.53 -14.13 4.67
C LEU A 197 -9.06 -14.34 4.61
N VAL A 198 -9.75 -13.84 5.60
CA VAL A 198 -11.22 -13.78 5.63
C VAL A 198 -11.63 -12.31 5.72
N PRO A 199 -12.34 -11.78 4.72
CA PRO A 199 -12.86 -10.42 4.78
C PRO A 199 -13.62 -10.18 6.08
N THR A 200 -13.37 -9.04 6.71
CA THR A 200 -13.96 -8.70 8.00
C THR A 200 -14.47 -7.27 7.97
N GLU A 201 -15.63 -7.05 8.57
CA GLU A 201 -16.18 -5.70 8.70
C GLU A 201 -15.85 -5.15 10.09
N LEU A 202 -15.28 -3.95 10.12
CA LEU A 202 -15.19 -3.19 11.35
C LEU A 202 -16.49 -2.40 11.53
N PRO A 203 -17.08 -2.39 12.74
CA PRO A 203 -18.20 -1.52 13.01
C PRO A 203 -17.79 -0.06 12.73
N LYS A 204 -18.51 0.61 11.83
CA LYS A 204 -18.26 2.01 11.45
C LYS A 204 -18.07 2.90 12.67
N ARG A 205 -18.91 2.71 13.71
CA ARG A 205 -18.85 3.46 14.97
C ARG A 205 -17.50 3.47 15.69
N ASN A 206 -16.60 2.52 15.37
CA ASN A 206 -15.31 2.40 16.08
C ASN A 206 -14.22 3.27 15.47
N LEU A 207 -14.23 3.47 14.15
CA LEU A 207 -13.15 4.15 13.46
C LEU A 207 -13.61 5.36 12.62
N ASP A 208 -14.89 5.45 12.25
CA ASP A 208 -15.41 6.58 11.49
C ASP A 208 -15.18 7.91 12.22
N GLY A 209 -14.50 8.84 11.56
CA GLY A 209 -14.17 10.15 12.10
C GLY A 209 -13.05 10.14 13.14
N CYS A 210 -12.39 9.00 13.34
CA CYS A 210 -11.18 8.91 14.15
C CYS A 210 -9.94 9.37 13.36
N TYR A 211 -8.86 9.58 14.10
CA TYR A 211 -7.54 9.92 13.55
C TYR A 211 -6.54 8.87 13.97
N LEU A 212 -5.66 8.51 13.06
CA LEU A 212 -4.55 7.57 13.27
C LEU A 212 -3.24 8.34 13.33
N ALA A 213 -2.56 8.32 14.47
CA ALA A 213 -1.18 8.77 14.57
C ALA A 213 -0.24 7.56 14.40
N LEU A 214 0.75 7.69 13.52
CA LEU A 214 1.81 6.71 13.31
C LEU A 214 3.14 7.30 13.75
N ILE A 215 3.87 6.58 14.61
CA ILE A 215 5.19 6.97 15.10
C ILE A 215 6.16 5.82 14.82
N LYS A 216 7.13 6.06 13.94
CA LYS A 216 8.18 5.10 13.60
C LYS A 216 9.54 5.70 13.95
N PRO A 217 10.14 5.32 15.09
CA PRO A 217 11.49 5.74 15.43
C PRO A 217 12.53 5.08 14.51
N ASP A 218 13.75 5.57 14.53
CA ASP A 218 14.87 4.96 13.82
C ASP A 218 15.37 3.69 14.53
N ILE A 219 14.47 2.70 14.58
CA ILE A 219 14.71 1.36 15.14
C ILE A 219 14.24 0.35 14.10
N ALA A 220 15.15 -0.55 13.71
CA ALA A 220 14.83 -1.70 12.89
C ALA A 220 14.64 -2.92 13.81
N VAL A 221 13.46 -3.53 13.80
CA VAL A 221 13.17 -4.76 14.55
C VAL A 221 13.28 -5.94 13.60
N SER A 222 14.14 -6.89 13.94
CA SER A 222 14.22 -8.16 13.23
C SER A 222 12.99 -9.00 13.57
N THR A 223 12.18 -9.31 12.58
CA THR A 223 11.00 -10.18 12.75
C THR A 223 11.40 -11.54 13.27
N LYS A 224 12.53 -12.10 12.81
CA LYS A 224 13.11 -13.36 13.31
C LYS A 224 13.39 -13.31 14.79
N ASP A 225 14.04 -12.24 15.28
CA ASP A 225 14.39 -12.08 16.69
C ASP A 225 13.15 -11.83 17.57
N ALA A 226 12.15 -11.17 17.02
CA ALA A 226 10.87 -10.98 17.69
C ALA A 226 10.16 -12.32 17.91
N TYR A 227 10.08 -13.18 16.89
CA TYR A 227 9.51 -14.53 17.01
C TYR A 227 10.29 -15.43 17.98
N ALA A 228 11.61 -15.37 17.98
CA ALA A 228 12.46 -16.24 18.83
C ALA A 228 12.21 -16.07 20.35
N LYS A 229 11.57 -14.99 20.76
CA LYS A 229 11.30 -14.65 22.17
C LYS A 229 9.83 -14.63 22.52
N ILE A 230 8.97 -15.08 21.61
CA ILE A 230 7.53 -15.15 21.83
C ILE A 230 7.16 -16.39 22.68
N GLU A 231 6.31 -16.18 23.65
CA GLU A 231 5.59 -17.26 24.32
C GLU A 231 4.24 -17.47 23.61
N VAL A 232 4.08 -18.64 23.01
CA VAL A 232 2.83 -19.00 22.35
C VAL A 232 1.73 -19.19 23.39
N LYS A 233 0.63 -18.47 23.22
CA LYS A 233 -0.55 -18.52 24.10
C LYS A 233 -1.83 -18.48 23.29
N GLN A 234 -2.83 -19.24 23.74
CA GLN A 234 -4.17 -19.08 23.20
C GLN A 234 -4.80 -17.82 23.79
N PRO A 235 -5.28 -16.88 22.98
CA PRO A 235 -5.95 -15.68 23.48
C PRO A 235 -7.31 -16.08 24.10
N ALA A 236 -7.71 -15.36 25.15
CA ALA A 236 -9.03 -15.58 25.77
C ALA A 236 -10.19 -15.22 24.82
N LYS A 237 -9.95 -14.27 23.90
CA LYS A 237 -10.88 -13.85 22.86
C LYS A 237 -10.10 -13.62 21.56
N CYS A 238 -10.71 -13.99 20.43
CA CYS A 238 -10.14 -13.71 19.12
C CYS A 238 -10.10 -12.19 18.85
N CYS A 239 -9.03 -11.69 18.26
CA CYS A 239 -8.91 -10.27 17.92
C CYS A 239 -10.05 -9.79 17.00
N ARG A 240 -10.57 -10.67 16.11
CA ARG A 240 -11.74 -10.38 15.28
C ARG A 240 -12.99 -10.06 16.10
N ASP A 241 -13.20 -10.73 17.23
CA ASP A 241 -14.37 -10.50 18.08
C ASP A 241 -14.19 -9.21 18.90
N ILE A 242 -12.94 -8.92 19.31
CA ILE A 242 -12.62 -7.72 20.11
C ILE A 242 -12.81 -6.45 19.26
N ILE A 243 -12.42 -6.44 17.99
CA ILE A 243 -12.62 -5.25 17.13
C ILE A 243 -14.10 -4.89 16.93
N GLY A 244 -15.01 -5.86 17.14
CA GLY A 244 -16.46 -5.65 17.15
C GLY A 244 -16.97 -4.89 18.36
N GLN A 245 -16.18 -4.80 19.43
CA GLN A 245 -16.53 -4.12 20.68
C GLN A 245 -16.21 -2.61 20.61
N PRO A 246 -16.73 -1.78 21.52
CA PRO A 246 -16.35 -0.36 21.60
C PRO A 246 -14.83 -0.20 21.75
N ILE A 247 -14.25 0.77 21.03
CA ILE A 247 -12.79 0.99 21.00
C ILE A 247 -12.18 1.24 22.40
N GLU A 248 -12.98 1.72 23.35
CA GLU A 248 -12.57 1.95 24.73
C GLU A 248 -12.16 0.66 25.45
N THR A 249 -12.67 -0.49 25.02
CA THR A 249 -12.33 -1.80 25.61
C THR A 249 -11.05 -2.37 25.04
N TRP A 250 -10.60 -1.91 23.86
CA TRP A 250 -9.48 -2.49 23.14
C TRP A 250 -8.15 -2.41 23.90
N LYS A 251 -7.96 -1.36 24.70
CA LYS A 251 -6.71 -1.12 25.44
C LYS A 251 -6.23 -2.35 26.23
N ASN A 252 -7.15 -3.11 26.82
CA ASN A 252 -6.84 -4.22 27.70
C ASN A 252 -7.07 -5.60 27.05
N GLU A 253 -7.74 -5.66 25.90
CA GLU A 253 -8.15 -6.91 25.28
C GLU A 253 -7.47 -7.13 23.91
N LEU A 254 -7.30 -6.08 23.12
CA LEU A 254 -6.71 -6.17 21.77
C LEU A 254 -5.19 -6.02 21.87
N LEU A 255 -4.49 -7.13 22.05
CA LEU A 255 -3.04 -7.15 22.30
C LEU A 255 -2.24 -7.49 21.05
N ASN A 256 -0.98 -7.12 21.05
CA ASN A 256 0.01 -7.58 20.09
C ASN A 256 1.11 -8.34 20.88
N ASP A 257 1.20 -9.66 20.67
CA ASP A 257 2.11 -10.53 21.41
C ASP A 257 3.59 -10.18 21.20
N PHE A 258 3.93 -9.54 20.08
CA PHE A 258 5.30 -9.04 19.88
C PHE A 258 5.66 -7.87 20.80
N GLU A 259 4.72 -7.16 21.39
CA GLU A 259 5.03 -6.01 22.25
C GLU A 259 5.86 -6.42 23.46
N ILE A 260 5.58 -7.57 24.07
CA ILE A 260 6.31 -8.04 25.26
C ILE A 260 7.79 -8.20 24.99
N PRO A 261 8.23 -9.04 24.03
CA PRO A 261 9.66 -9.24 23.75
C PRO A 261 10.31 -8.00 23.11
N VAL A 262 9.62 -7.30 22.22
CA VAL A 262 10.18 -6.16 21.50
C VAL A 262 10.35 -4.96 22.44
N PHE A 263 9.41 -4.70 23.36
CA PHE A 263 9.55 -3.61 24.34
C PHE A 263 10.64 -3.86 25.38
N LYS A 264 10.94 -5.14 25.67
CA LYS A 264 12.11 -5.50 26.46
C LYS A 264 13.42 -5.13 25.79
N LEU A 265 13.51 -5.35 24.47
CA LEU A 265 14.69 -5.03 23.67
C LEU A 265 14.82 -3.54 23.37
N TYR A 266 13.67 -2.89 23.14
CA TYR A 266 13.58 -1.49 22.71
C TYR A 266 12.60 -0.72 23.60
N PRO A 267 12.98 -0.33 24.83
CA PRO A 267 12.09 0.35 25.79
C PRO A 267 11.49 1.65 25.24
N LYS A 268 12.16 2.32 24.30
CA LYS A 268 11.65 3.52 23.62
C LYS A 268 10.29 3.27 22.97
N LEU A 269 10.04 2.08 22.40
CA LEU A 269 8.74 1.74 21.78
C LEU A 269 7.61 1.69 22.79
N LYS A 270 7.87 1.11 23.98
CA LYS A 270 6.92 1.13 25.09
C LYS A 270 6.60 2.54 25.52
N HIS A 271 7.63 3.38 25.66
CA HIS A 271 7.45 4.78 26.05
C HIS A 271 6.62 5.57 25.04
N ILE A 272 6.83 5.37 23.74
CA ILE A 272 5.99 5.98 22.68
C ILE A 272 4.52 5.56 22.85
N LYS A 273 4.24 4.28 23.08
CA LYS A 273 2.88 3.78 23.31
C LYS A 273 2.23 4.46 24.53
N GLU A 274 2.96 4.56 25.64
CA GLU A 274 2.50 5.22 26.87
C GLU A 274 2.21 6.71 26.64
N GLN A 275 3.08 7.41 25.90
CA GLN A 275 2.89 8.82 25.55
C GLN A 275 1.65 9.01 24.67
N LEU A 276 1.37 8.12 23.69
CA LEU A 276 0.14 8.20 22.89
C LEU A 276 -1.11 8.11 23.75
N TYR A 277 -1.14 7.23 24.77
CA TYR A 277 -2.25 7.20 25.73
C TYR A 277 -2.34 8.47 26.56
N GLN A 278 -1.21 9.05 26.98
CA GLN A 278 -1.19 10.34 27.71
C GLN A 278 -1.71 11.50 26.84
N GLN A 279 -1.52 11.43 25.53
CA GLN A 279 -2.08 12.37 24.55
C GLN A 279 -3.56 12.12 24.23
N GLY A 280 -4.20 11.13 24.86
CA GLY A 280 -5.62 10.85 24.72
C GLY A 280 -6.00 9.84 23.64
N ALA A 281 -5.05 8.98 23.20
CA ALA A 281 -5.39 7.88 22.32
C ALA A 281 -6.42 6.95 23.00
N ALA A 282 -7.50 6.64 22.30
CA ALA A 282 -8.48 5.64 22.75
C ALA A 282 -7.86 4.23 22.71
N TYR A 283 -7.00 3.99 21.73
CA TYR A 283 -6.24 2.76 21.58
C TYR A 283 -4.85 3.05 21.01
N ALA A 284 -3.83 2.35 21.49
CA ALA A 284 -2.47 2.39 20.92
C ALA A 284 -1.82 1.01 20.97
N ALA A 285 -1.11 0.65 19.90
CA ALA A 285 -0.41 -0.62 19.77
C ALA A 285 0.77 -0.53 18.78
N MET A 286 1.60 -1.56 18.79
CA MET A 286 2.61 -1.78 17.77
C MET A 286 2.01 -2.46 16.54
N SER A 287 2.39 -2.06 15.35
CA SER A 287 1.98 -2.71 14.10
C SER A 287 2.94 -3.85 13.74
N GLY A 288 2.41 -5.06 13.56
CA GLY A 288 3.21 -6.23 13.24
C GLY A 288 4.30 -6.49 14.29
N SER A 289 5.49 -6.87 13.86
CA SER A 289 6.69 -7.00 14.70
C SER A 289 7.36 -5.66 15.01
N GLY A 290 6.79 -4.55 14.57
CA GLY A 290 7.31 -3.21 14.79
C GLY A 290 8.17 -2.70 13.63
N SER A 291 8.79 -1.56 13.79
CA SER A 291 8.86 -0.73 15.02
C SER A 291 7.78 0.37 15.11
N THR A 292 6.86 0.46 14.16
CA THR A 292 5.81 1.49 14.24
C THR A 292 4.87 1.26 15.41
N ILE A 293 4.70 2.28 16.22
CA ILE A 293 3.63 2.39 17.21
C ILE A 293 2.56 3.31 16.63
N TYR A 294 1.31 2.91 16.75
CA TYR A 294 0.20 3.74 16.31
C TYR A 294 -0.77 4.03 17.47
N GLY A 295 -1.47 5.15 17.37
CA GLY A 295 -2.55 5.55 18.26
C GLY A 295 -3.80 5.96 17.49
N ILE A 296 -4.97 5.52 17.94
CA ILE A 296 -6.26 5.90 17.38
C ILE A 296 -6.91 6.92 18.33
N PHE A 297 -7.31 8.06 17.77
CA PHE A 297 -7.87 9.19 18.50
C PHE A 297 -9.26 9.53 17.98
N LYS A 298 -10.19 9.86 18.89
CA LYS A 298 -11.54 10.32 18.51
C LYS A 298 -11.59 11.77 18.01
N LYS A 299 -10.53 12.52 18.25
CA LYS A 299 -10.34 13.89 17.76
C LYS A 299 -8.92 14.02 17.25
N GLU A 300 -8.68 14.91 16.31
CA GLU A 300 -7.34 15.15 15.78
C GLU A 300 -6.38 15.55 16.91
N PRO A 301 -5.35 14.72 17.16
CA PRO A 301 -4.39 15.01 18.22
C PRO A 301 -3.47 16.16 17.78
N GLN A 302 -3.26 17.11 18.69
CA GLN A 302 -2.37 18.25 18.44
C GLN A 302 -0.97 17.98 19.01
N GLY A 303 0.06 18.55 18.38
CA GLY A 303 1.43 18.49 18.90
C GLY A 303 2.15 17.14 18.80
N ILE A 304 1.57 16.12 18.13
CA ILE A 304 2.17 14.78 18.01
C ILE A 304 3.53 14.85 17.29
N SER A 305 3.64 15.61 16.21
CA SER A 305 4.89 15.72 15.44
C SER A 305 6.00 16.44 16.21
N GLN A 306 5.64 17.38 17.08
CA GLN A 306 6.59 18.06 17.96
C GLN A 306 7.07 17.15 19.08
N LEU A 307 6.16 16.32 19.64
CA LEU A 307 6.47 15.38 20.71
C LEU A 307 7.43 14.28 20.24
N PHE A 308 7.31 13.84 18.99
CA PHE A 308 8.11 12.78 18.38
C PHE A 308 8.95 13.28 17.21
N ASN A 309 9.62 14.41 17.38
CA ASN A 309 10.39 15.11 16.34
C ASN A 309 11.59 14.31 15.80
N ASP A 310 12.08 13.33 16.53
CA ASP A 310 13.14 12.39 16.14
C ASP A 310 12.63 11.11 15.48
N CYS A 311 11.33 11.04 15.19
CA CYS A 311 10.68 9.88 14.58
C CYS A 311 10.00 10.28 13.26
N PHE A 312 9.80 9.31 12.37
CA PHE A 312 8.78 9.49 11.36
C PHE A 312 7.41 9.56 12.05
N THR A 313 6.71 10.67 11.84
CA THR A 313 5.42 10.90 12.46
C THR A 313 4.44 11.40 11.42
N THR A 314 3.23 10.84 11.41
CA THR A 314 2.11 11.33 10.60
C THR A 314 0.80 11.10 11.31
N VAL A 315 -0.16 12.01 11.10
CA VAL A 315 -1.55 11.88 11.57
C VAL A 315 -2.45 11.83 10.35
N LEU A 316 -3.35 10.86 10.31
CA LEU A 316 -4.21 10.56 9.17
C LEU A 316 -5.65 10.46 9.65
N PRO A 317 -6.64 10.99 8.92
CA PRO A 317 -8.06 10.67 9.17
C PRO A 317 -8.33 9.20 8.76
N LEU A 318 -9.20 8.52 9.53
CA LEU A 318 -9.69 7.15 9.24
C LEU A 318 -11.09 7.18 8.67
#